data_f909fc849d52ecea99f1729154a93d86
#
_entry.id   f909fc849d52ecea99f1729154a93d86
#
_cell.length_a   1.000
_cell.length_b   1.000
_cell.length_c   1.000
_cell.angle_alpha   90.00
_cell.angle_beta   90.00
_cell.angle_gamma   90.00
#
_symmetry.space_group_name_H-M   'P 1'
#
loop_
_entity.id
_entity.type
_entity.pdbx_description
1 polymer ?
#
loop_
_entity_poly.entity_id
_entity_poly.type
_entity_poly.pdbx_seq_one_letter_code
_entity_poly.pdbx_strand_id
1 'polypeptide(L)'
;MPSTGIGGPGWRLGDNHSVAQWQGKMRQRGWTVDQITEAIQGGLRQPAANNVLPANGATRFVHPVTGRSVVQDDVTGQVIHIGGDGYVY
;
A
#
# COMPACT_ATOMS: atom_id res chain seq x y z
N MET A 1 15.13 -5.82 11.52
CA MET A 1 14.19 -5.16 12.41
C MET A 1 12.78 -5.27 11.85
N PRO A 2 11.85 -5.49 12.68
CA PRO A 2 10.48 -5.64 12.20
C PRO A 2 9.98 -4.37 11.54
N SER A 3 8.98 -4.55 10.73
CA SER A 3 8.23 -3.48 10.11
C SER A 3 7.49 -2.66 11.17
N THR A 4 6.64 -1.76 10.71
CA THR A 4 5.80 -0.92 11.57
C THR A 4 4.87 -1.69 12.50
N GLY A 5 4.65 -2.98 12.24
CA GLY A 5 3.66 -3.77 12.95
C GLY A 5 2.23 -3.57 12.47
N ILE A 6 2.01 -2.67 11.53
CA ILE A 6 0.69 -2.42 10.94
C ILE A 6 0.58 -3.26 9.67
N GLY A 7 -0.47 -4.06 9.60
CA GLY A 7 -0.69 -4.90 8.42
C GLY A 7 -1.99 -5.67 8.53
N GLY A 8 -2.21 -6.52 7.54
CA GLY A 8 -3.36 -7.39 7.45
C GLY A 8 -3.01 -8.66 6.69
N PRO A 9 -4.02 -9.46 6.28
CA PRO A 9 -3.77 -10.70 5.56
C PRO A 9 -2.99 -10.48 4.27
N GLY A 10 -1.79 -11.05 4.19
CA GLY A 10 -0.96 -10.99 3.00
C GLY A 10 -0.23 -9.67 2.76
N TRP A 11 -0.26 -8.72 3.70
CA TRP A 11 0.43 -7.44 3.53
C TRP A 11 0.84 -6.85 4.87
N ARG A 12 1.81 -5.93 4.82
CA ARG A 12 2.19 -5.08 5.94
C ARG A 12 2.73 -3.76 5.39
N LEU A 13 2.67 -2.70 6.21
CA LEU A 13 3.26 -1.42 5.82
C LEU A 13 4.78 -1.54 5.78
N GLY A 14 5.39 -0.91 4.78
CA GLY A 14 6.80 -1.04 4.53
C GLY A 14 7.68 -0.28 5.52
N ASP A 15 8.95 -0.65 5.54
CA ASP A 15 9.96 -0.06 6.43
C ASP A 15 10.49 1.28 5.91
N ASN A 16 10.02 1.73 4.74
CA ASN A 16 10.43 3.00 4.13
C ASN A 16 9.83 4.23 4.82
N HIS A 17 8.88 4.03 5.73
CA HIS A 17 8.32 5.08 6.58
C HIS A 17 8.16 4.56 8.01
N SER A 18 8.18 5.49 8.98
CA SER A 18 7.88 5.16 10.38
C SER A 18 6.38 4.93 10.57
N VAL A 19 6.02 4.37 11.72
CA VAL A 19 4.60 4.18 12.10
C VAL A 19 3.86 5.51 12.05
N ALA A 20 4.43 6.56 12.62
CA ALA A 20 3.81 7.88 12.65
C ALA A 20 3.61 8.45 11.24
N GLN A 21 4.59 8.26 10.36
CA GLN A 21 4.49 8.70 8.96
C GLN A 21 3.38 7.95 8.21
N TRP A 22 3.30 6.62 8.37
CA TRP A 22 2.25 5.83 7.75
C TRP A 22 0.87 6.23 8.27
N GLN A 23 0.73 6.39 9.58
CA GLN A 23 -0.55 6.79 10.17
C GLN A 23 -0.99 8.17 9.69
N GLY A 24 -0.05 9.10 9.56
CA GLY A 24 -0.31 10.43 9.01
C GLY A 24 -0.80 10.37 7.56
N LYS A 25 -0.14 9.56 6.73
CA LYS A 25 -0.54 9.37 5.33
C LYS A 25 -1.91 8.71 5.23
N MET A 26 -2.19 7.72 6.07
CA MET A 26 -3.49 7.04 6.08
C MET A 26 -4.62 8.02 6.40
N ARG A 27 -4.45 8.84 7.45
CA ARG A 27 -5.45 9.87 7.80
C ARG A 27 -5.62 10.91 6.69
N GLN A 28 -4.51 11.39 6.14
CA GLN A 28 -4.51 12.42 5.12
C GLN A 28 -5.13 11.96 3.82
N ARG A 29 -4.92 10.69 3.46
CA ARG A 29 -5.35 10.11 2.19
C ARG A 29 -6.59 9.22 2.30
N GLY A 30 -7.15 9.12 3.50
CA GLY A 30 -8.42 8.42 3.72
C GLY A 30 -8.31 6.90 3.68
N TRP A 31 -7.23 6.32 4.16
CA TRP A 31 -7.04 4.88 4.21
C TRP A 31 -7.19 4.34 5.63
N THR A 32 -7.85 3.18 5.76
CA THR A 32 -7.84 2.35 6.95
C THR A 32 -7.17 1.02 6.64
N VAL A 33 -6.82 0.27 7.67
CA VAL A 33 -6.27 -1.08 7.51
C VAL A 33 -7.23 -1.97 6.72
N ASP A 34 -8.52 -1.90 7.03
CA ASP A 34 -9.53 -2.69 6.33
C ASP A 34 -9.61 -2.33 4.86
N GLN A 35 -9.52 -1.04 4.53
CA GLN A 35 -9.56 -0.59 3.14
C GLN A 35 -8.34 -1.04 2.34
N ILE A 36 -7.16 -1.05 2.96
CA ILE A 36 -5.95 -1.58 2.31
C ILE A 36 -6.14 -3.07 2.02
N THR A 37 -6.64 -3.82 2.99
CA THR A 37 -6.95 -5.25 2.80
C THR A 37 -7.96 -5.44 1.67
N GLU A 38 -9.01 -4.66 1.64
CA GLU A 38 -10.04 -4.73 0.57
C GLU A 38 -9.45 -4.46 -0.81
N ALA A 39 -8.58 -3.47 -0.91
CA ALA A 39 -7.91 -3.14 -2.18
C ALA A 39 -7.04 -4.31 -2.65
N ILE A 40 -6.25 -4.89 -1.77
CA ILE A 40 -5.34 -5.98 -2.12
C ILE A 40 -6.10 -7.25 -2.47
N GLN A 41 -7.17 -7.57 -1.74
CA GLN A 41 -7.93 -8.80 -1.95
C GLN A 41 -8.92 -8.71 -3.10
N GLY A 42 -9.54 -7.56 -3.32
CA GLY A 42 -10.62 -7.42 -4.28
C GLY A 42 -10.47 -6.30 -5.29
N GLY A 43 -9.37 -5.54 -5.24
CA GLY A 43 -9.16 -4.41 -6.13
C GLY A 43 -8.65 -4.80 -7.51
N LEU A 44 -8.72 -3.85 -8.44
CA LEU A 44 -8.14 -4.00 -9.76
C LEU A 44 -6.62 -4.01 -9.65
N ARG A 45 -5.97 -5.00 -10.24
CA ARG A 45 -4.53 -5.19 -10.17
C ARG A 45 -3.86 -4.64 -11.42
N GLN A 46 -2.80 -3.85 -11.23
CA GLN A 46 -2.03 -3.27 -12.32
C GLN A 46 -0.55 -3.33 -11.98
N PRO A 47 0.35 -3.52 -12.97
CA PRO A 47 1.78 -3.44 -12.71
C PRO A 47 2.15 -2.03 -12.28
N ALA A 48 3.16 -1.93 -11.40
CA ALA A 48 3.64 -0.65 -10.91
C ALA A 48 5.16 -0.66 -10.78
N ALA A 49 5.76 0.52 -10.82
CA ALA A 49 7.18 0.66 -10.54
C ALA A 49 7.42 0.49 -9.03
N ASN A 50 8.52 -0.18 -8.69
CA ASN A 50 8.95 -0.32 -7.31
C ASN A 50 10.11 0.66 -7.06
N ASN A 51 9.79 1.81 -6.49
CA ASN A 51 10.78 2.86 -6.24
C ASN A 51 11.49 2.70 -4.90
N VAL A 52 11.06 1.75 -4.09
CA VAL A 52 11.63 1.48 -2.75
C VAL A 52 12.62 0.32 -2.82
N LEU A 53 12.23 -0.76 -3.47
CA LEU A 53 13.05 -1.95 -3.67
C LEU A 53 13.13 -2.25 -5.17
N PRO A 54 13.97 -1.51 -5.92
CA PRO A 54 13.92 -1.56 -7.39
C PRO A 54 14.21 -2.93 -8.01
N ALA A 55 14.87 -3.82 -7.26
CA ALA A 55 15.12 -5.18 -7.73
C ALA A 55 13.86 -6.06 -7.72
N ASN A 56 12.81 -5.65 -7.02
CA ASN A 56 11.57 -6.39 -6.91
C ASN A 56 10.51 -5.79 -7.82
N GLY A 57 9.53 -6.61 -8.23
CA GLY A 57 8.32 -6.11 -8.87
C GLY A 57 7.37 -5.49 -7.86
N ALA A 58 6.40 -4.75 -8.35
CA ALA A 58 5.33 -4.20 -7.52
C ALA A 58 4.00 -4.26 -8.24
N THR A 59 2.92 -4.28 -7.47
CA THR A 59 1.55 -4.29 -7.99
C THR A 59 0.75 -3.17 -7.36
N ARG A 60 0.04 -2.44 -8.20
CA ARG A 60 -0.92 -1.42 -7.80
C ARG A 60 -2.29 -2.07 -7.67
N PHE A 61 -2.95 -1.85 -6.55
CA PHE A 61 -4.31 -2.33 -6.32
C PHE A 61 -5.24 -1.12 -6.16
N VAL A 62 -6.26 -1.05 -7.00
CA VAL A 62 -7.24 0.03 -6.97
C VAL A 62 -8.44 -0.43 -6.13
N HIS A 63 -8.76 0.31 -5.08
CA HIS A 63 -9.89 -0.02 -4.21
C HIS A 63 -11.20 0.04 -5.00
N PRO A 64 -12.06 -0.99 -4.90
CA PRO A 64 -13.25 -1.07 -5.75
C PRO A 64 -14.31 0.00 -5.45
N VAL A 65 -14.30 0.60 -4.27
CA VAL A 65 -15.26 1.62 -3.88
C VAL A 65 -14.68 3.02 -3.97
N THR A 66 -13.50 3.23 -3.39
CA THR A 66 -12.92 4.57 -3.30
C THR A 66 -12.20 5.01 -4.57
N GLY A 67 -11.74 4.07 -5.38
CA GLY A 67 -10.89 4.37 -6.56
C GLY A 67 -9.46 4.76 -6.21
N ARG A 68 -9.11 4.84 -4.94
CA ARG A 68 -7.74 5.08 -4.48
C ARG A 68 -6.92 3.81 -4.62
N SER A 69 -5.61 3.94 -4.69
CA SER A 69 -4.75 2.78 -4.91
C SER A 69 -3.63 2.68 -3.90
N VAL A 70 -3.19 1.44 -3.68
CA VAL A 70 -1.99 1.11 -2.91
C VAL A 70 -1.02 0.36 -3.81
N VAL A 71 0.27 0.46 -3.50
CA VAL A 71 1.30 -0.29 -4.22
C VAL A 71 1.98 -1.23 -3.24
N GLN A 72 2.06 -2.49 -3.61
CA GLN A 72 2.65 -3.55 -2.79
C GLN A 72 3.86 -4.15 -3.48
N ASP A 73 4.94 -4.36 -2.71
CA ASP A 73 6.11 -5.11 -3.17
C ASP A 73 5.72 -6.59 -3.36
N ASP A 74 6.02 -7.15 -4.55
CA ASP A 74 5.60 -8.49 -4.90
C ASP A 74 6.36 -9.59 -4.16
N VAL A 75 7.55 -9.28 -3.67
CA VAL A 75 8.43 -10.24 -3.00
C VAL A 75 8.20 -10.23 -1.49
N THR A 76 8.19 -9.05 -0.89
CA THR A 76 8.12 -8.92 0.57
C THR A 76 6.72 -8.79 1.13
N GLY A 77 5.74 -8.45 0.31
CA GLY A 77 4.38 -8.16 0.76
C GLY A 77 4.23 -6.79 1.42
N GLN A 78 5.26 -5.97 1.38
CA GLN A 78 5.20 -4.63 1.97
C GLN A 78 4.37 -3.69 1.10
N VAL A 79 3.46 -2.97 1.71
CA VAL A 79 2.79 -1.83 1.08
C VAL A 79 3.77 -0.65 1.15
N ILE A 80 4.22 -0.21 -0.01
CA ILE A 80 5.27 0.82 -0.14
C ILE A 80 4.69 2.20 -0.46
N HIS A 81 3.43 2.27 -0.87
CA HIS A 81 2.77 3.52 -1.20
C HIS A 81 1.26 3.40 -1.01
N ILE A 82 0.63 4.46 -0.53
CA ILE A 82 -0.83 4.61 -0.49
C ILE A 82 -1.19 5.94 -1.15
N GLY A 83 -2.11 5.90 -2.10
CA GLY A 83 -2.50 7.08 -2.88
C GLY A 83 -3.72 7.78 -2.33
N GLY A 84 -3.79 9.10 -2.50
CA GLY A 84 -4.98 9.89 -2.20
C GLY A 84 -5.92 9.97 -3.41
N ASP A 85 -6.95 10.79 -3.28
CA ASP A 85 -7.92 10.98 -4.35
C ASP A 85 -7.25 11.52 -5.61
N GLY A 86 -7.57 10.91 -6.75
CA GLY A 86 -7.03 11.33 -8.04
C GLY A 86 -5.54 11.04 -8.25
N TYR A 87 -4.89 10.38 -7.31
CA TYR A 87 -3.47 10.07 -7.45
C TYR A 87 -3.26 8.94 -8.44
N VAL A 88 -2.34 9.14 -9.38
CA VAL A 88 -1.89 8.12 -10.34
C VAL A 88 -0.43 7.83 -10.05
N TYR A 89 -0.17 6.61 -9.71
CA TYR A 89 1.18 6.18 -9.34
C TYR A 89 2.00 5.85 -10.58
#